data_e57d31f777af861432bd8d101626a602
#
_entry.id   e57d31f777af861432bd8d101626a602
#
_cell.length_a   1.000
_cell.length_b   1.000
_cell.length_c   1.000
_cell.angle_alpha   90.00
_cell.angle_beta   90.00
_cell.angle_gamma   90.00
#
_symmetry.space_group_name_H-M   'P 1'
#
loop_
_entity.id
_entity.type
_entity.pdbx_description
1 polymer ?
#
loop_
_entity_poly.entity_id
_entity_poly.type
_entity_poly.pdbx_seq_one_letter_code
_entity_poly.pdbx_strand_id
1 'polypeptide(L)'
;MAAEQFGDMLRRLRKASDKTLGEVARALGVSIVYVSDVERGQRNPLSNDKIMKIASILNTDPAPLVSAADKERGFIEYDLASATPLEAGVVSGLVAGLARGGITEDQLENIQAILNRKGATNR
;
A
#
# COMPACT_ATOMS: atom_id res chain seq x y z
N MET A 1 19.74 -4.45 1.12
CA MET A 1 18.66 -5.39 1.41
C MET A 1 17.46 -5.12 0.56
N ALA A 2 16.94 -6.17 0.00
CA ALA A 2 15.73 -6.04 -0.81
C ALA A 2 14.52 -5.81 0.10
N ALA A 3 13.57 -5.01 -0.37
CA ALA A 3 12.32 -4.83 0.33
C ALA A 3 11.52 -6.12 0.31
N GLU A 4 10.71 -6.31 1.32
CA GLU A 4 9.84 -7.49 1.39
C GLU A 4 8.82 -7.46 0.27
N GLN A 5 8.66 -8.58 -0.43
CA GLN A 5 7.65 -8.68 -1.49
C GLN A 5 6.26 -8.66 -0.90
N PHE A 6 5.29 -8.22 -1.70
CA PHE A 6 3.91 -8.12 -1.25
C PHE A 6 3.40 -9.46 -0.72
N GLY A 7 3.60 -10.54 -1.47
CA GLY A 7 3.11 -11.85 -1.08
C GLY A 7 3.71 -12.35 0.23
N ASP A 8 5.00 -12.12 0.40
CA ASP A 8 5.68 -12.51 1.64
C ASP A 8 5.16 -11.72 2.82
N MET A 9 4.93 -10.44 2.63
CA MET A 9 4.39 -9.57 3.69
C MET A 9 2.98 -10.02 4.06
N LEU A 10 2.14 -10.29 3.07
CA LEU A 10 0.78 -10.75 3.31
C LEU A 10 0.79 -12.05 4.11
N ARG A 11 1.63 -13.00 3.71
CA ARG A 11 1.72 -14.27 4.42
C ARG A 11 2.19 -14.09 5.85
N ARG A 12 3.19 -13.25 6.05
CA ARG A 12 3.71 -12.98 7.39
C ARG A 12 2.63 -12.39 8.30
N LEU A 13 1.91 -11.40 7.79
CA LEU A 13 0.87 -10.73 8.56
C LEU A 13 -0.30 -11.67 8.83
N ARG A 14 -0.66 -12.49 7.84
CA ARG A 14 -1.73 -13.47 8.01
C ARG A 14 -1.38 -14.45 9.13
N LYS A 15 -0.16 -14.99 9.10
CA LYS A 15 0.26 -15.95 10.11
C LYS A 15 0.38 -15.32 11.49
N ALA A 16 0.83 -14.07 11.54
CA ALA A 16 0.92 -13.34 12.81
C ALA A 16 -0.45 -13.12 13.44
N SER A 17 -1.50 -13.13 12.62
CA SER A 17 -2.87 -12.95 13.09
C SER A 17 -3.59 -14.29 13.28
N ASP A 18 -2.89 -15.40 13.11
CA ASP A 18 -3.45 -16.73 13.22
C ASP A 18 -4.62 -16.98 12.28
N LYS A 19 -4.54 -16.43 11.07
CA LYS A 19 -5.58 -16.61 10.07
C LYS A 19 -5.14 -17.64 9.05
N THR A 20 -6.10 -18.49 8.64
CA THR A 20 -5.84 -19.46 7.59
C THR A 20 -6.04 -18.84 6.22
N LEU A 21 -5.51 -19.50 5.19
CA LEU A 21 -5.77 -19.09 3.81
C LEU A 21 -7.26 -19.05 3.53
N GLY A 22 -7.99 -20.03 4.05
CA GLY A 22 -9.44 -20.09 3.85
C GLY A 22 -10.16 -18.93 4.46
N GLU A 23 -9.76 -18.51 5.65
CA GLU A 23 -10.38 -17.37 6.31
C GLU A 23 -10.16 -16.08 5.52
N VAL A 24 -8.94 -15.88 5.04
CA VAL A 24 -8.62 -14.70 4.23
C VAL A 24 -9.39 -14.74 2.92
N ALA A 25 -9.41 -15.90 2.26
CA ALA A 25 -10.12 -16.03 0.98
C ALA A 25 -11.60 -15.73 1.14
N ARG A 26 -12.22 -16.27 2.19
CA ARG A 26 -13.64 -16.02 2.44
C ARG A 26 -13.90 -14.53 2.66
N ALA A 27 -13.06 -13.90 3.45
CA ALA A 27 -13.22 -12.48 3.75
C ALA A 27 -13.09 -11.61 2.51
N LEU A 28 -12.22 -12.00 1.57
CA LEU A 28 -12.02 -11.26 0.35
C LEU A 28 -12.96 -11.66 -0.78
N GLY A 29 -13.71 -12.74 -0.59
CA GLY A 29 -14.63 -13.23 -1.63
C GLY A 29 -13.90 -13.86 -2.81
N VAL A 30 -12.76 -14.50 -2.56
CA VAL A 30 -11.96 -15.13 -3.59
C VAL A 30 -11.65 -16.58 -3.19
N SER A 31 -11.01 -17.34 -4.08
CA SER A 31 -10.67 -18.72 -3.79
C SER A 31 -9.41 -18.80 -2.94
N ILE A 32 -9.27 -19.92 -2.24
CA ILE A 32 -8.07 -20.22 -1.46
C ILE A 32 -6.85 -20.25 -2.39
N VAL A 33 -7.01 -20.85 -3.57
CA VAL A 33 -5.92 -20.94 -4.55
C VAL A 33 -5.45 -19.54 -4.95
N TYR A 34 -6.40 -18.62 -5.13
CA TYR A 34 -6.04 -17.25 -5.49
C TYR A 34 -5.16 -16.60 -4.41
N VAL A 35 -5.57 -16.71 -3.14
CA VAL A 35 -4.80 -16.13 -2.05
C VAL A 35 -3.42 -16.79 -1.96
N SER A 36 -3.38 -18.11 -2.07
CA SER A 36 -2.13 -18.85 -2.03
C SER A 36 -1.18 -18.39 -3.15
N ASP A 37 -1.72 -18.21 -4.35
CA ASP A 37 -0.92 -17.76 -5.49
C ASP A 37 -0.39 -16.35 -5.28
N VAL A 38 -1.19 -15.47 -4.69
CA VAL A 38 -0.75 -14.12 -4.38
C VAL A 38 0.40 -14.16 -3.36
N GLU A 39 0.27 -14.98 -2.34
CA GLU A 39 1.32 -15.08 -1.32
C GLU A 39 2.61 -15.64 -1.88
N ARG A 40 2.53 -16.51 -2.88
CA ARG A 40 3.71 -17.09 -3.49
C ARG A 40 4.28 -16.26 -4.64
N GLY A 41 3.67 -15.12 -4.91
CA GLY A 41 4.14 -14.26 -5.99
C GLY A 41 3.76 -14.76 -7.38
N GLN A 42 2.80 -15.68 -7.46
CA GLN A 42 2.35 -16.24 -8.73
C GLN A 42 1.26 -15.39 -9.39
N ARG A 43 0.78 -14.39 -8.72
CA ARG A 43 -0.22 -13.46 -9.22
C ARG A 43 0.13 -12.05 -8.80
N ASN A 44 -0.47 -11.10 -9.48
CA ASN A 44 -0.32 -9.69 -9.11
C ASN A 44 -0.79 -9.45 -7.68
N PRO A 45 -0.24 -8.43 -7.01
CA PRO A 45 -0.72 -8.07 -5.68
C PRO A 45 -2.22 -7.77 -5.68
N LEU A 46 -2.82 -7.87 -4.51
CA LEU A 46 -4.22 -7.53 -4.33
C LEU A 46 -4.46 -6.06 -4.71
N SER A 47 -5.68 -5.78 -5.18
CA SER A 47 -6.08 -4.40 -5.41
C SER A 47 -6.09 -3.64 -4.08
N ASN A 48 -6.03 -2.31 -4.16
CA ASN A 48 -6.03 -1.50 -2.94
C ASN A 48 -7.30 -1.70 -2.12
N ASP A 49 -8.45 -1.89 -2.78
CA ASP A 49 -9.68 -2.18 -2.05
C ASP A 49 -9.56 -3.46 -1.23
N LYS A 50 -9.00 -4.50 -1.81
CA LYS A 50 -8.80 -5.76 -1.09
C LYS A 50 -7.75 -5.63 -0.01
N ILE A 51 -6.72 -4.82 -0.25
CA ILE A 51 -5.69 -4.57 0.77
C ILE A 51 -6.30 -3.90 1.99
N MET A 52 -7.16 -2.89 1.77
CA MET A 52 -7.81 -2.22 2.90
C MET A 52 -8.67 -3.21 3.69
N LYS A 53 -9.38 -4.06 2.99
CA LYS A 53 -10.23 -5.06 3.62
C LYS A 53 -9.42 -6.05 4.45
N ILE A 54 -8.35 -6.59 3.86
CA ILE A 54 -7.54 -7.58 4.56
C ILE A 54 -6.77 -6.96 5.73
N ALA A 55 -6.32 -5.73 5.60
CA ALA A 55 -5.64 -5.05 6.70
C ALA A 55 -6.55 -4.91 7.91
N SER A 56 -7.83 -4.63 7.68
CA SER A 56 -8.81 -4.56 8.75
C SER A 56 -8.96 -5.92 9.44
N ILE A 57 -9.06 -6.98 8.64
CA ILE A 57 -9.22 -8.34 9.17
C ILE A 57 -7.99 -8.78 9.96
N LEU A 58 -6.82 -8.46 9.46
CA LEU A 58 -5.56 -8.81 10.12
C LEU A 58 -5.18 -7.82 11.22
N ASN A 59 -5.98 -6.79 11.39
CA ASN A 59 -5.76 -5.76 12.41
C ASN A 59 -4.37 -5.15 12.27
N THR A 60 -4.03 -4.74 11.06
CA THR A 60 -2.72 -4.18 10.76
C THR A 60 -2.87 -2.91 9.92
N ASP A 61 -1.82 -2.12 9.89
CA ASP A 61 -1.77 -0.91 9.07
C ASP A 61 -1.68 -1.31 7.59
N PRO A 62 -2.59 -0.82 6.75
CA PRO A 62 -2.53 -1.16 5.33
C PRO A 62 -1.38 -0.51 4.57
N ALA A 63 -0.79 0.55 5.10
CA ALA A 63 0.21 1.33 4.36
C ALA A 63 1.40 0.50 3.86
N PRO A 64 2.01 -0.38 4.66
CA PRO A 64 3.11 -1.18 4.15
C PRO A 64 2.69 -2.11 3.02
N LEU A 65 1.48 -2.68 3.10
CA LEU A 65 0.96 -3.56 2.05
C LEU A 65 0.71 -2.78 0.76
N VAL A 66 0.11 -1.59 0.89
CA VAL A 66 -0.13 -0.74 -0.28
C VAL A 66 1.20 -0.36 -0.94
N SER A 67 2.19 0.02 -0.13
CA SER A 67 3.50 0.40 -0.65
C SER A 67 4.17 -0.75 -1.39
N ALA A 68 4.13 -1.96 -0.83
CA ALA A 68 4.72 -3.13 -1.48
C ALA A 68 4.00 -3.44 -2.79
N ALA A 69 2.66 -3.35 -2.79
CA ALA A 69 1.88 -3.61 -4.00
C ALA A 69 2.19 -2.58 -5.09
N ASP A 70 2.28 -1.31 -4.72
CA ASP A 70 2.59 -0.25 -5.68
C ASP A 70 3.94 -0.46 -6.33
N LYS A 71 4.94 -0.85 -5.54
CA LYS A 71 6.28 -1.12 -6.08
C LYS A 71 6.25 -2.23 -7.12
N GLU A 72 5.50 -3.29 -6.85
CA GLU A 72 5.45 -4.42 -7.77
C GLU A 72 4.66 -4.08 -9.03
N ARG A 73 3.61 -3.26 -8.91
CA ARG A 73 2.86 -2.82 -10.07
C ARG A 73 3.64 -1.81 -10.91
N GLY A 74 4.47 -1.01 -10.26
CA GLY A 74 5.23 0.03 -10.91
C GLY A 74 4.48 1.34 -11.05
N PHE A 75 3.34 1.47 -10.38
CA PHE A 75 2.58 2.72 -10.39
C PHE A 75 1.75 2.83 -9.12
N ILE A 76 1.29 4.05 -8.86
CA ILE A 76 0.45 4.36 -7.70
C ILE A 76 -0.92 4.79 -8.21
N GLU A 77 -1.97 4.21 -7.62
CA GLU A 77 -3.34 4.64 -7.89
C GLU A 77 -3.79 5.60 -6.81
N TYR A 78 -4.44 6.68 -7.23
CA TYR A 78 -5.00 7.63 -6.28
C TYR A 78 -6.28 8.23 -6.86
N ASP A 79 -7.35 8.16 -6.10
CA ASP A 79 -8.66 8.64 -6.56
C ASP A 79 -8.79 10.14 -6.31
N LEU A 80 -8.44 10.92 -7.33
CA LEU A 80 -8.54 12.38 -7.23
C LEU A 80 -9.99 12.85 -7.12
N ALA A 81 -10.93 12.06 -7.64
CA ALA A 81 -12.34 12.46 -7.60
C ALA A 81 -12.89 12.50 -6.18
N SER A 82 -12.38 11.66 -5.31
CA SER A 82 -12.82 11.60 -3.91
C SER A 82 -11.94 12.44 -2.98
N ALA A 83 -10.90 13.06 -3.51
CA ALA A 83 -9.94 13.81 -2.70
C ALA A 83 -10.48 15.20 -2.40
N THR A 84 -10.02 15.76 -1.27
CA THR A 84 -10.29 17.17 -1.00
C THR A 84 -9.48 18.01 -1.97
N PRO A 85 -9.86 19.30 -2.18
CA PRO A 85 -9.07 20.16 -3.06
C PRO A 85 -7.60 20.27 -2.63
N LEU A 86 -7.35 20.29 -1.34
CA LEU A 86 -5.97 20.37 -0.84
C LEU A 86 -5.20 19.08 -1.17
N GLU A 87 -5.81 17.93 -0.93
CA GLU A 87 -5.18 16.65 -1.25
C GLU A 87 -4.88 16.54 -2.74
N ALA A 88 -5.87 16.87 -3.56
CA ALA A 88 -5.71 16.80 -5.01
C ALA A 88 -4.60 17.74 -5.49
N GLY A 89 -4.54 18.93 -4.92
CA GLY A 89 -3.50 19.89 -5.27
C GLY A 89 -2.10 19.41 -4.92
N VAL A 90 -1.97 18.80 -3.72
CA VAL A 90 -0.67 18.28 -3.28
C VAL A 90 -0.22 17.13 -4.20
N VAL A 91 -1.12 16.19 -4.46
CA VAL A 91 -0.76 15.02 -5.28
C VAL A 91 -0.43 15.47 -6.71
N SER A 92 -1.28 16.30 -7.30
CA SER A 92 -1.05 16.76 -8.67
C SER A 92 0.23 17.59 -8.79
N GLY A 93 0.48 18.45 -7.81
CA GLY A 93 1.68 19.26 -7.80
C GLY A 93 2.94 18.44 -7.67
N LEU A 94 2.90 17.43 -6.81
CA LEU A 94 4.06 16.57 -6.62
C LEU A 94 4.36 15.76 -7.88
N VAL A 95 3.34 15.16 -8.47
CA VAL A 95 3.52 14.37 -9.69
C VAL A 95 4.05 15.24 -10.83
N ALA A 96 3.45 16.41 -11.02
CA ALA A 96 3.91 17.33 -12.07
C ALA A 96 5.34 17.78 -11.82
N GLY A 97 5.67 18.09 -10.57
CA GLY A 97 7.02 18.50 -10.21
C GLY A 97 8.05 17.42 -10.48
N LEU A 98 7.73 16.20 -10.15
CA LEU A 98 8.62 15.07 -10.40
C LEU A 98 8.80 14.85 -11.90
N ALA A 99 7.71 14.94 -12.66
CA ALA A 99 7.76 14.72 -14.12
C ALA A 99 8.64 15.76 -14.81
N ARG A 100 8.64 17.01 -14.32
CA ARG A 100 9.45 18.06 -14.89
C ARG A 100 10.90 18.06 -14.40
N GLY A 101 11.18 17.27 -13.36
CA GLY A 101 12.47 17.36 -12.71
C GLY A 101 12.64 18.64 -11.91
N GLY A 102 11.54 19.24 -11.48
CA GLY A 102 11.57 20.51 -10.78
C GLY A 102 11.64 20.45 -9.27
N ILE A 103 11.76 19.24 -8.72
CA ILE A 103 11.85 19.07 -7.26
C ILE A 103 13.29 18.70 -6.92
N THR A 104 13.90 19.45 -6.02
CA THR A 104 15.29 19.21 -5.64
C THR A 104 15.38 18.05 -4.65
N GLU A 105 16.59 17.54 -4.50
CA GLU A 105 16.87 16.48 -3.54
C GLU A 105 16.49 16.93 -2.13
N ASP A 106 16.84 18.15 -1.75
CA ASP A 106 16.51 18.69 -0.44
C ASP A 106 15.01 18.73 -0.22
N GLN A 107 14.26 19.15 -1.25
CA GLN A 107 12.81 19.18 -1.15
C GLN A 107 12.24 17.79 -0.97
N LEU A 108 12.77 16.82 -1.71
CA LEU A 108 12.30 15.43 -1.58
C LEU A 108 12.56 14.89 -0.18
N GLU A 109 13.75 15.17 0.37
CA GLU A 109 14.06 14.75 1.73
C GLU A 109 13.13 15.37 2.76
N ASN A 110 12.83 16.66 2.58
CA ASN A 110 11.91 17.34 3.48
C ASN A 110 10.51 16.75 3.41
N ILE A 111 10.03 16.45 2.20
CA ILE A 111 8.72 15.84 2.03
C ILE A 111 8.68 14.49 2.70
N GLN A 112 9.71 13.69 2.50
CA GLN A 112 9.77 12.37 3.10
C GLN A 112 9.78 12.45 4.63
N ALA A 113 10.53 13.41 5.18
CA ALA A 113 10.58 13.61 6.61
C ALA A 113 9.22 13.95 7.20
N ILE A 114 8.46 14.80 6.49
CA ILE A 114 7.12 15.17 6.91
C ILE A 114 6.21 13.94 6.93
N LEU A 115 6.28 13.13 5.88
CA LEU A 115 5.43 11.95 5.76
C LEU A 115 5.76 10.90 6.82
N ASN A 116 7.01 10.84 7.23
CA ASN A 116 7.46 9.85 8.21
C ASN A 116 7.27 10.30 9.65
N ARG A 117 6.81 11.52 9.85
CA ARG A 117 6.63 12.04 11.20
C ARG A 117 5.38 11.42 11.82
N LYS A 118 5.58 10.57 12.80
CA LYS A 118 4.48 9.83 13.40
C LYS A 118 3.89 10.59 14.57
N GLY A 119 2.58 10.62 14.61
CA GLY A 119 1.88 11.15 15.76
C GLY A 119 1.96 12.64 15.95
N ALA A 120 2.81 13.32 15.22
CA ALA A 120 2.99 14.76 15.37
C ALA A 120 1.75 15.53 14.97
N THR A 121 0.95 14.97 14.10
CA THR A 121 -0.22 15.63 13.55
C THR A 121 -1.51 15.22 14.21
N ASN A 122 -1.46 14.29 15.11
CA ASN A 122 -2.67 13.72 15.70
C ASN A 122 -3.07 14.47 16.97
N ARG A 123 -3.44 15.66 16.80
CA ARG A 123 -3.81 16.46 17.95
C ARG A 123 -5.17 17.04 17.77
#